data_2556c6f0fa1ce924929bc99d624c2426
#
_entry.id   2556c6f0fa1ce924929bc99d624c2426
#
_cell.length_a   1.000
_cell.length_b   1.000
_cell.length_c   1.000
_cell.angle_alpha   90.00
_cell.angle_beta   90.00
_cell.angle_gamma   90.00
#
_symmetry.space_group_name_H-M   'P 1'
#
loop_
_entity.id
_entity.type
_entity.pdbx_description
1 polymer ?
#
loop_
_entity_poly.entity_id
_entity_poly.type
_entity_poly.pdbx_seq_one_letter_code
_entity_poly.pdbx_strand_id
1 'polypeptide(L)'
;MGVSLSTARYLAPASFIYDFAAQQYGIFSSPSMKDIHDANLSFFSPQPYFIAGFFFPQQFFQLAWLYKLWKLNPNNPSEKKELDQIVRYVPYYALGNACIGTWMFFWNNGQLKAADIFVTINTVSQLWYVFTQLEPLNTKSWSSILTHVVAKSFAGIGVLDLLHNTSIAFYKDQMPSTLVKAATGLGFAGLAAMSDWILGGCLVYDLAGLSAGQAAYSGDKSWSGLLAGYAIGTAAIVGLRNYMK
;
A
#
# COMPACT_ATOMS: atom_id res chain seq x y z
N MET A 1 -21.21 0.40 3.84
CA MET A 1 -21.70 -0.55 4.88
C MET A 1 -20.94 -0.25 6.17
N GLY A 2 -21.63 0.02 7.28
CA GLY A 2 -20.97 0.25 8.57
C GLY A 2 -21.00 -1.03 9.41
N VAL A 3 -19.93 -1.29 10.14
CA VAL A 3 -19.89 -2.34 11.17
C VAL A 3 -20.18 -1.72 12.54
N SER A 4 -20.69 -2.52 13.50
CA SER A 4 -20.84 -2.06 14.87
C SER A 4 -19.47 -1.86 15.54
N LEU A 5 -19.40 -1.03 16.58
CA LEU A 5 -18.18 -0.83 17.35
C LEU A 5 -17.64 -2.13 17.93
N SER A 6 -18.54 -2.98 18.45
CA SER A 6 -18.14 -4.29 18.98
C SER A 6 -17.53 -5.17 17.89
N THR A 7 -18.15 -5.25 16.71
CA THR A 7 -17.60 -5.96 15.56
C THR A 7 -16.24 -5.39 15.14
N ALA A 8 -16.12 -4.06 15.06
CA ALA A 8 -14.88 -3.39 14.67
C ALA A 8 -13.70 -3.75 15.58
N ARG A 9 -13.94 -3.76 16.90
CA ARG A 9 -12.91 -4.08 17.91
C ARG A 9 -12.38 -5.51 17.84
N TYR A 10 -13.11 -6.45 17.25
CA TYR A 10 -12.63 -7.82 17.02
C TYR A 10 -12.15 -8.02 15.59
N LEU A 11 -12.87 -7.50 14.60
CA LEU A 11 -12.56 -7.70 13.20
C LEU A 11 -11.20 -7.10 12.79
N ALA A 12 -10.90 -5.87 13.24
CA ALA A 12 -9.67 -5.21 12.87
C ALA A 12 -8.43 -5.91 13.44
N PRO A 13 -8.33 -6.24 14.75
CA PRO A 13 -7.20 -7.00 15.25
C PRO A 13 -7.10 -8.41 14.66
N ALA A 14 -8.21 -9.10 14.45
CA ALA A 14 -8.19 -10.43 13.86
C ALA A 14 -7.64 -10.43 12.44
N SER A 15 -8.04 -9.45 11.61
CA SER A 15 -7.49 -9.30 10.26
C SER A 15 -6.00 -8.96 10.26
N PHE A 16 -5.56 -8.09 11.18
CA PHE A 16 -4.15 -7.78 11.37
C PHE A 16 -3.33 -9.02 11.72
N ILE A 17 -3.81 -9.82 12.70
CA ILE A 17 -3.13 -11.05 13.13
C ILE A 17 -3.05 -12.05 11.97
N TYR A 18 -4.13 -12.17 11.19
CA TYR A 18 -4.17 -13.05 10.01
C TYR A 18 -3.11 -12.65 8.98
N ASP A 19 -3.07 -11.37 8.59
CA ASP A 19 -2.07 -10.86 7.66
C ASP A 19 -0.65 -11.03 8.21
N PHE A 20 -0.42 -10.58 9.44
CA PHE A 20 0.89 -10.70 10.09
C PHE A 20 1.39 -12.15 10.12
N ALA A 21 0.53 -13.11 10.49
CA ALA A 21 0.89 -14.54 10.51
C ALA A 21 1.19 -15.06 9.10
N ALA A 22 0.42 -14.65 8.08
CA ALA A 22 0.67 -15.02 6.69
C ALA A 22 2.01 -14.45 6.18
N GLN A 23 2.35 -13.20 6.56
CA GLN A 23 3.66 -12.61 6.22
C GLN A 23 4.81 -13.39 6.89
N GLN A 24 4.65 -13.79 8.16
CA GLN A 24 5.67 -14.64 8.83
C GLN A 24 5.81 -15.99 8.11
N TYR A 25 4.69 -16.63 7.72
CA TYR A 25 4.74 -17.83 6.89
C TYR A 25 5.53 -17.59 5.61
N GLY A 26 5.27 -16.48 4.88
CA GLY A 26 6.00 -16.14 3.66
C GLY A 26 7.50 -15.94 3.86
N ILE A 27 7.90 -15.35 4.99
CA ILE A 27 9.31 -15.11 5.32
C ILE A 27 10.05 -16.41 5.65
N PHE A 28 9.42 -17.31 6.43
CA PHE A 28 10.07 -18.51 6.99
C PHE A 28 9.82 -19.80 6.21
N SER A 29 8.96 -19.79 5.19
CA SER A 29 8.72 -20.93 4.33
C SER A 29 9.90 -21.22 3.39
N SER A 30 9.89 -22.40 2.78
CA SER A 30 10.82 -22.76 1.70
C SER A 30 10.02 -23.28 0.51
N PRO A 31 10.04 -22.58 -0.65
CA PRO A 31 10.75 -21.32 -0.88
C PRO A 31 10.15 -20.16 -0.06
N SER A 32 10.98 -19.18 0.29
CA SER A 32 10.53 -17.95 0.95
C SER A 32 9.89 -16.98 -0.04
N MET A 33 9.16 -15.95 0.47
CA MET A 33 8.61 -14.90 -0.37
C MET A 33 9.69 -14.20 -1.21
N LYS A 34 10.91 -14.08 -0.68
CA LYS A 34 12.05 -13.50 -1.40
C LYS A 34 12.57 -14.43 -2.50
N ASP A 35 12.62 -15.73 -2.27
CA ASP A 35 13.04 -16.69 -3.28
C ASP A 35 12.08 -16.67 -4.49
N ILE A 36 10.76 -16.56 -4.21
CA ILE A 36 9.75 -16.40 -5.28
C ILE A 36 9.94 -15.08 -6.03
N HIS A 37 10.21 -13.97 -5.31
CA HIS A 37 10.51 -12.68 -5.93
C HIS A 37 11.71 -12.78 -6.86
N ASP A 38 12.84 -13.32 -6.36
CA ASP A 38 14.09 -13.39 -7.11
C ASP A 38 13.98 -14.32 -8.34
N ALA A 39 13.14 -15.35 -8.26
CA ALA A 39 12.86 -16.24 -9.38
C ALA A 39 11.90 -15.64 -10.44
N ASN A 40 11.19 -14.55 -10.11
CA ASN A 40 10.14 -13.96 -10.93
C ASN A 40 10.32 -12.46 -11.17
N LEU A 41 11.55 -12.02 -11.45
CA LEU A 41 11.82 -10.61 -11.73
C LEU A 41 11.14 -10.14 -13.03
N SER A 42 10.69 -8.88 -13.02
CA SER A 42 10.10 -8.19 -14.16
C SER A 42 10.59 -6.75 -14.23
N PHE A 43 10.18 -6.01 -15.26
CA PHE A 43 10.50 -4.60 -15.41
C PHE A 43 9.77 -3.66 -14.41
N PHE A 44 8.93 -4.21 -13.54
CA PHE A 44 8.31 -3.52 -12.41
C PHE A 44 8.64 -4.18 -11.06
N SER A 45 9.69 -4.99 -10.98
CA SER A 45 10.16 -5.53 -9.71
C SER A 45 10.91 -4.46 -8.92
N PRO A 46 10.41 -4.11 -7.71
CA PRO A 46 11.10 -3.20 -6.82
C PRO A 46 12.30 -3.88 -6.15
N GLN A 47 13.17 -3.09 -5.55
CA GLN A 47 14.22 -3.63 -4.70
C GLN A 47 13.60 -4.15 -3.38
N PRO A 48 13.78 -5.43 -2.97
CA PRO A 48 13.06 -6.06 -1.85
C PRO A 48 13.19 -5.35 -0.51
N TYR A 49 14.34 -4.72 -0.24
CA TYR A 49 14.54 -3.99 1.02
C TYR A 49 13.71 -2.71 1.12
N PHE A 50 13.27 -2.13 -0.01
CA PHE A 50 12.27 -1.05 0.00
C PHE A 50 10.92 -1.56 0.50
N ILE A 51 10.50 -2.75 0.06
CA ILE A 51 9.27 -3.37 0.55
C ILE A 51 9.35 -3.61 2.06
N ALA A 52 10.41 -4.26 2.53
CA ALA A 52 10.63 -4.52 3.96
C ALA A 52 10.70 -3.21 4.78
N GLY A 53 11.44 -2.20 4.28
CA GLY A 53 11.57 -0.88 4.91
C GLY A 53 10.27 -0.11 5.02
N PHE A 54 9.31 -0.37 4.12
CA PHE A 54 7.98 0.23 4.17
C PHE A 54 7.07 -0.48 5.18
N PHE A 55 6.98 -1.80 5.10
CA PHE A 55 6.06 -2.58 5.94
C PHE A 55 6.46 -2.56 7.41
N PHE A 56 7.74 -2.51 7.76
CA PHE A 56 8.16 -2.53 9.15
C PHE A 56 7.62 -1.35 9.97
N PRO A 57 7.79 -0.07 9.59
CA PRO A 57 7.17 1.04 10.31
C PRO A 57 5.64 1.04 10.21
N GLN A 58 5.06 0.56 9.10
CA GLN A 58 3.61 0.47 8.94
C GLN A 58 2.96 -0.42 10.01
N GLN A 59 3.62 -1.52 10.43
CA GLN A 59 3.11 -2.38 11.51
C GLN A 59 2.93 -1.60 12.82
N PHE A 60 3.87 -0.72 13.17
CA PHE A 60 3.74 0.12 14.38
C PHE A 60 2.58 1.11 14.27
N PHE A 61 2.37 1.71 13.11
CA PHE A 61 1.23 2.61 12.91
C PHE A 61 -0.11 1.85 12.99
N GLN A 62 -0.19 0.64 12.45
CA GLN A 62 -1.36 -0.21 12.57
C GLN A 62 -1.64 -0.57 14.03
N LEU A 63 -0.64 -0.99 14.81
CA LEU A 63 -0.79 -1.29 16.23
C LEU A 63 -1.24 -0.07 17.04
N ALA A 64 -0.67 1.11 16.77
CA ALA A 64 -1.09 2.36 17.41
C ALA A 64 -2.55 2.72 17.06
N TRP A 65 -2.95 2.49 15.80
CA TRP A 65 -4.32 2.72 15.32
C TRP A 65 -5.31 1.74 15.97
N LEU A 66 -4.97 0.45 16.06
CA LEU A 66 -5.75 -0.57 16.75
C LEU A 66 -5.88 -0.27 18.26
N TYR A 67 -4.80 0.23 18.89
CA TYR A 67 -4.86 0.69 20.27
C TYR A 67 -5.88 1.83 20.45
N LYS A 68 -5.95 2.79 19.53
CA LYS A 68 -6.94 3.88 19.57
C LYS A 68 -8.37 3.35 19.43
N LEU A 69 -8.62 2.38 18.56
CA LEU A 69 -9.93 1.73 18.42
C LEU A 69 -10.44 1.13 19.75
N TRP A 70 -9.50 0.58 20.57
CA TRP A 70 -9.87 0.02 21.88
C TRP A 70 -9.98 1.06 22.99
N LYS A 71 -9.14 2.06 22.99
CA LYS A 71 -8.98 3.01 24.11
C LYS A 71 -10.05 4.10 24.12
N LEU A 72 -10.54 4.52 22.95
CA LEU A 72 -11.51 5.61 22.84
C LEU A 72 -12.85 5.24 23.46
N ASN A 73 -13.43 6.19 24.23
CA ASN A 73 -14.68 6.03 24.93
C ASN A 73 -15.87 6.52 24.07
N PRO A 74 -16.80 5.64 23.67
CA PRO A 74 -17.95 6.03 22.85
C PRO A 74 -18.94 6.97 23.57
N ASN A 75 -18.87 7.05 24.91
CA ASN A 75 -19.73 7.94 25.69
C ASN A 75 -19.18 9.39 25.80
N ASN A 76 -17.94 9.61 25.42
CA ASN A 76 -17.36 10.96 25.33
C ASN A 76 -17.62 11.52 23.93
N PRO A 77 -18.36 12.65 23.77
CA PRO A 77 -18.74 13.17 22.45
C PRO A 77 -17.54 13.50 21.53
N SER A 78 -16.43 13.98 22.09
CA SER A 78 -15.22 14.29 21.30
C SER A 78 -14.53 13.02 20.80
N GLU A 79 -14.39 12.02 21.65
CA GLU A 79 -13.78 10.73 21.31
C GLU A 79 -14.66 9.90 20.40
N LYS A 80 -15.99 10.00 20.54
CA LYS A 80 -16.94 9.32 19.67
C LYS A 80 -16.74 9.68 18.20
N LYS A 81 -16.56 10.96 17.87
CA LYS A 81 -16.32 11.40 16.50
C LYS A 81 -15.05 10.76 15.91
N GLU A 82 -13.97 10.71 16.70
CA GLU A 82 -12.73 10.04 16.30
C GLU A 82 -12.93 8.54 16.12
N LEU A 83 -13.66 7.92 17.04
CA LEU A 83 -13.98 6.50 17.01
C LEU A 83 -14.83 6.14 15.78
N ASP A 84 -15.83 6.96 15.44
CA ASP A 84 -16.67 6.77 14.26
C ASP A 84 -15.84 6.81 12.96
N GLN A 85 -14.82 7.67 12.89
CA GLN A 85 -13.88 7.72 11.76
C GLN A 85 -13.07 6.41 11.65
N ILE A 86 -12.54 5.91 12.77
CA ILE A 86 -11.82 4.63 12.83
C ILE A 86 -12.74 3.49 12.38
N VAL A 87 -13.93 3.40 12.95
CA VAL A 87 -14.90 2.32 12.67
C VAL A 87 -15.33 2.27 11.20
N ARG A 88 -15.46 3.43 10.54
CA ARG A 88 -15.75 3.49 9.08
C ARG A 88 -14.64 2.87 8.23
N TYR A 89 -13.40 2.97 8.66
CA TYR A 89 -12.27 2.39 7.92
C TYR A 89 -12.12 0.88 8.14
N VAL A 90 -12.59 0.34 9.28
CA VAL A 90 -12.40 -1.08 9.63
C VAL A 90 -12.79 -2.07 8.53
N PRO A 91 -13.91 -1.94 7.79
CA PRO A 91 -14.23 -2.89 6.72
C PRO A 91 -13.18 -2.92 5.61
N TYR A 92 -12.67 -1.77 5.21
CA TYR A 92 -11.62 -1.65 4.19
C TYR A 92 -10.28 -2.17 4.70
N TYR A 93 -9.94 -1.84 5.94
CA TYR A 93 -8.75 -2.33 6.63
C TYR A 93 -8.76 -3.87 6.72
N ALA A 94 -9.87 -4.44 7.18
CA ALA A 94 -10.01 -5.89 7.30
C ALA A 94 -9.97 -6.60 5.94
N LEU A 95 -10.62 -6.02 4.92
CA LEU A 95 -10.55 -6.53 3.55
C LEU A 95 -9.11 -6.50 3.02
N GLY A 96 -8.39 -5.40 3.24
CA GLY A 96 -6.99 -5.26 2.82
C GLY A 96 -6.10 -6.32 3.46
N ASN A 97 -6.14 -6.45 4.79
CA ASN A 97 -5.37 -7.48 5.50
C ASN A 97 -5.77 -8.91 5.06
N ALA A 98 -7.07 -9.18 4.86
CA ALA A 98 -7.51 -10.48 4.35
C ALA A 98 -6.96 -10.76 2.94
N CYS A 99 -6.96 -9.76 2.07
CA CYS A 99 -6.41 -9.88 0.72
C CYS A 99 -4.90 -10.12 0.76
N ILE A 100 -4.13 -9.30 1.48
CA ILE A 100 -2.66 -9.40 1.51
C ILE A 100 -2.20 -10.66 2.23
N GLY A 101 -2.85 -11.06 3.33
CA GLY A 101 -2.57 -12.35 3.96
C GLY A 101 -2.88 -13.53 3.03
N THR A 102 -4.00 -13.50 2.30
CA THR A 102 -4.36 -14.56 1.34
C THR A 102 -3.42 -14.57 0.14
N TRP A 103 -3.04 -13.37 -0.37
CA TRP A 103 -2.04 -13.21 -1.42
C TRP A 103 -0.75 -13.97 -1.11
N MET A 104 -0.25 -13.94 0.13
CA MET A 104 0.98 -14.59 0.53
C MET A 104 0.98 -16.10 0.25
N PHE A 105 -0.15 -16.79 0.49
CA PHE A 105 -0.25 -18.22 0.22
C PHE A 105 -0.19 -18.53 -1.28
N PHE A 106 -0.86 -17.74 -2.11
CA PHE A 106 -0.79 -17.90 -3.57
C PHE A 106 0.59 -17.56 -4.12
N TRP A 107 1.20 -16.49 -3.60
CA TRP A 107 2.55 -16.07 -3.95
C TRP A 107 3.57 -17.18 -3.68
N ASN A 108 3.62 -17.69 -2.46
CA ASN A 108 4.58 -18.73 -2.07
C ASN A 108 4.37 -20.08 -2.78
N ASN A 109 3.18 -20.32 -3.31
CA ASN A 109 2.89 -21.49 -4.15
C ASN A 109 3.10 -21.22 -5.66
N GLY A 110 3.68 -20.09 -6.04
CA GLY A 110 3.93 -19.73 -7.45
C GLY A 110 2.66 -19.44 -8.26
N GLN A 111 1.51 -19.30 -7.62
CA GLN A 111 0.23 -19.02 -8.27
C GLN A 111 0.05 -17.50 -8.50
N LEU A 112 0.98 -16.91 -9.24
CA LEU A 112 1.14 -15.45 -9.36
C LEU A 112 -0.09 -14.74 -9.93
N LYS A 113 -0.82 -15.36 -10.88
CA LYS A 113 -2.06 -14.80 -11.42
C LYS A 113 -3.19 -14.75 -10.40
N ALA A 114 -3.29 -15.78 -9.53
CA ALA A 114 -4.26 -15.77 -8.44
C ALA A 114 -3.86 -14.76 -7.35
N ALA A 115 -2.58 -14.66 -7.04
CA ALA A 115 -2.03 -13.66 -6.13
C ALA A 115 -2.40 -12.23 -6.59
N ASP A 116 -2.26 -11.90 -7.87
CA ASP A 116 -2.55 -10.59 -8.44
C ASP A 116 -4.03 -10.16 -8.24
N ILE A 117 -4.98 -11.10 -8.22
CA ILE A 117 -6.40 -10.81 -7.94
C ILE A 117 -6.56 -10.17 -6.55
N PHE A 118 -5.89 -10.73 -5.52
CA PHE A 118 -6.00 -10.22 -4.16
C PHE A 118 -5.32 -8.85 -4.01
N VAL A 119 -4.18 -8.65 -4.66
CA VAL A 119 -3.51 -7.34 -4.71
C VAL A 119 -4.41 -6.31 -5.40
N THR A 120 -5.05 -6.68 -6.51
CA THR A 120 -5.98 -5.80 -7.23
C THR A 120 -7.16 -5.39 -6.36
N ILE A 121 -7.82 -6.34 -5.67
CA ILE A 121 -8.94 -6.06 -4.77
C ILE A 121 -8.49 -5.13 -3.64
N ASN A 122 -7.35 -5.42 -3.01
CA ASN A 122 -6.78 -4.56 -1.97
C ASN A 122 -6.56 -3.14 -2.50
N THR A 123 -5.78 -2.98 -3.54
CA THR A 123 -5.38 -1.67 -4.07
C THR A 123 -6.58 -0.83 -4.47
N VAL A 124 -7.52 -1.40 -5.23
CA VAL A 124 -8.73 -0.69 -5.67
C VAL A 124 -9.60 -0.28 -4.48
N SER A 125 -9.80 -1.17 -3.51
CA SER A 125 -10.63 -0.86 -2.34
C SER A 125 -10.00 0.21 -1.44
N GLN A 126 -8.67 0.19 -1.25
CA GLN A 126 -7.97 1.19 -0.44
C GLN A 126 -7.97 2.56 -1.13
N LEU A 127 -7.67 2.62 -2.42
CA LEU A 127 -7.74 3.88 -3.20
C LEU A 127 -9.16 4.43 -3.21
N TRP A 128 -10.17 3.57 -3.39
CA TRP A 128 -11.57 3.99 -3.32
C TRP A 128 -11.89 4.64 -1.96
N TYR A 129 -11.52 3.99 -0.85
CA TYR A 129 -11.74 4.54 0.48
C TYR A 129 -11.04 5.88 0.66
N VAL A 130 -9.76 5.96 0.31
CA VAL A 130 -8.95 7.17 0.49
C VAL A 130 -9.50 8.36 -0.28
N PHE A 131 -9.97 8.15 -1.51
CA PHE A 131 -10.43 9.25 -2.35
C PHE A 131 -11.91 9.61 -2.18
N THR A 132 -12.75 8.69 -1.66
CA THR A 132 -14.20 8.92 -1.62
C THR A 132 -14.81 8.89 -0.23
N GLN A 133 -14.17 8.26 0.75
CA GLN A 133 -14.76 8.01 2.08
C GLN A 133 -13.94 8.59 3.24
N LEU A 134 -12.63 8.78 3.04
CA LEU A 134 -11.76 9.27 4.09
C LEU A 134 -12.04 10.74 4.36
N GLU A 135 -12.42 11.07 5.60
CA GLU A 135 -12.67 12.45 6.03
C GLU A 135 -11.38 13.30 5.92
N PRO A 136 -11.47 14.62 5.86
CA PRO A 136 -10.30 15.49 5.85
C PRO A 136 -9.40 15.26 7.08
N LEU A 137 -8.08 15.36 6.87
CA LEU A 137 -7.09 15.19 7.94
C LEU A 137 -7.25 16.27 9.01
N ASN A 138 -7.48 15.83 10.25
CA ASN A 138 -7.41 16.67 11.43
C ASN A 138 -6.04 16.47 12.12
N THR A 139 -5.13 17.41 11.92
CA THR A 139 -3.77 17.34 12.51
C THR A 139 -3.73 17.52 14.03
N LYS A 140 -4.86 17.92 14.66
CA LYS A 140 -4.98 18.03 16.12
C LYS A 140 -5.47 16.73 16.77
N SER A 141 -5.86 15.73 15.97
CA SER A 141 -6.34 14.42 16.44
C SER A 141 -5.35 13.32 16.04
N TRP A 142 -4.74 12.68 17.03
CA TRP A 142 -3.89 11.51 16.77
C TRP A 142 -4.63 10.36 16.10
N SER A 143 -5.91 10.17 16.41
CA SER A 143 -6.73 9.14 15.78
C SER A 143 -6.95 9.43 14.29
N SER A 144 -7.18 10.70 13.94
CA SER A 144 -7.28 11.11 12.55
C SER A 144 -5.93 10.91 11.82
N ILE A 145 -4.83 11.37 12.43
CA ILE A 145 -3.49 11.19 11.84
C ILE A 145 -3.21 9.70 11.59
N LEU A 146 -3.43 8.85 12.58
CA LEU A 146 -3.17 7.40 12.45
C LEU A 146 -4.07 6.76 11.39
N THR A 147 -5.37 7.12 11.32
CA THR A 147 -6.27 6.62 10.27
C THR A 147 -5.77 7.01 8.89
N HIS A 148 -5.32 8.26 8.71
CA HIS A 148 -4.75 8.72 7.46
C HIS A 148 -3.44 8.00 7.11
N VAL A 149 -2.53 7.82 8.08
CA VAL A 149 -1.27 7.12 7.85
C VAL A 149 -1.54 5.68 7.45
N VAL A 150 -2.38 4.95 8.19
CA VAL A 150 -2.69 3.55 7.89
C VAL A 150 -3.41 3.41 6.56
N ALA A 151 -4.49 4.16 6.31
CA ALA A 151 -5.26 4.04 5.08
C ALA A 151 -4.44 4.44 3.83
N LYS A 152 -3.68 5.53 3.91
CA LYS A 152 -2.91 6.03 2.78
C LYS A 152 -1.64 5.23 2.52
N SER A 153 -1.03 4.65 3.54
CA SER A 153 0.09 3.74 3.34
C SER A 153 -0.37 2.42 2.69
N PHE A 154 -1.51 1.87 3.08
CA PHE A 154 -2.10 0.73 2.37
C PHE A 154 -2.44 1.04 0.91
N ALA A 155 -3.05 2.20 0.65
CA ALA A 155 -3.39 2.63 -0.70
C ALA A 155 -2.13 2.89 -1.54
N GLY A 156 -1.11 3.53 -0.96
CA GLY A 156 0.12 3.89 -1.65
C GLY A 156 0.92 2.65 -2.04
N ILE A 157 1.35 1.83 -1.06
CA ILE A 157 2.11 0.61 -1.37
C ILE A 157 1.32 -0.34 -2.28
N GLY A 158 -0.01 -0.33 -2.20
CA GLY A 158 -0.87 -1.07 -3.10
C GLY A 158 -0.66 -0.73 -4.57
N VAL A 159 -0.32 0.52 -4.90
CA VAL A 159 0.00 0.92 -6.29
C VAL A 159 1.26 0.21 -6.77
N LEU A 160 2.31 0.18 -5.96
CA LEU A 160 3.53 -0.55 -6.29
C LEU A 160 3.26 -2.05 -6.39
N ASP A 161 2.56 -2.62 -5.42
CA ASP A 161 2.24 -4.05 -5.38
C ASP A 161 1.42 -4.46 -6.61
N LEU A 162 0.45 -3.66 -7.04
CA LEU A 162 -0.34 -3.91 -8.24
C LEU A 162 0.53 -3.92 -9.49
N LEU A 163 1.38 -2.91 -9.69
CA LEU A 163 2.30 -2.86 -10.84
C LEU A 163 3.25 -4.05 -10.85
N HIS A 164 3.83 -4.38 -9.69
CA HIS A 164 4.74 -5.51 -9.56
C HIS A 164 4.04 -6.85 -9.84
N ASN A 165 2.95 -7.14 -9.12
CA ASN A 165 2.24 -8.42 -9.26
C ASN A 165 1.67 -8.62 -10.67
N THR A 166 1.02 -7.60 -11.24
CA THR A 166 0.50 -7.67 -12.62
C THR A 166 1.63 -7.92 -13.62
N SER A 167 2.77 -7.24 -13.45
CA SER A 167 3.90 -7.40 -14.39
C SER A 167 4.49 -8.81 -14.35
N ILE A 168 4.67 -9.41 -13.17
CA ILE A 168 5.19 -10.77 -13.06
C ILE A 168 4.16 -11.84 -13.45
N ALA A 169 2.88 -11.60 -13.19
CA ALA A 169 1.82 -12.54 -13.50
C ALA A 169 1.55 -12.66 -15.01
N PHE A 170 1.73 -11.57 -15.79
CA PHE A 170 1.29 -11.50 -17.18
C PHE A 170 2.36 -11.02 -18.16
N TYR A 171 3.41 -10.32 -17.69
CA TYR A 171 4.37 -9.62 -18.55
C TYR A 171 5.82 -9.78 -18.07
N LYS A 172 6.16 -10.89 -17.41
CA LYS A 172 7.45 -11.12 -16.73
C LYS A 172 8.66 -10.74 -17.59
N ASP A 173 8.71 -11.23 -18.83
CA ASP A 173 9.85 -11.07 -19.73
C ASP A 173 9.65 -9.96 -20.79
N GLN A 174 8.62 -9.11 -20.61
CA GLN A 174 8.25 -8.09 -21.58
C GLN A 174 8.72 -6.71 -21.12
N MET A 175 9.62 -6.12 -21.88
CA MET A 175 10.03 -4.73 -21.66
C MET A 175 8.82 -3.79 -21.84
N PRO A 176 8.62 -2.81 -20.94
CA PRO A 176 7.54 -1.85 -21.08
C PRO A 176 7.63 -1.07 -22.40
N SER A 177 6.54 -1.11 -23.18
CA SER A 177 6.44 -0.29 -24.39
C SER A 177 6.44 1.21 -24.03
N THR A 178 6.66 2.08 -25.01
CA THR A 178 6.57 3.53 -24.81
C THR A 178 5.24 3.96 -24.22
N LEU A 179 4.14 3.30 -24.64
CA LEU A 179 2.81 3.56 -24.09
C LEU A 179 2.73 3.20 -22.60
N VAL A 180 3.24 2.03 -22.20
CA VAL A 180 3.26 1.59 -20.79
C VAL A 180 4.13 2.53 -19.95
N LYS A 181 5.31 2.93 -20.45
CA LYS A 181 6.18 3.92 -19.78
C LYS A 181 5.45 5.25 -19.58
N ALA A 182 4.81 5.78 -20.62
CA ALA A 182 4.03 7.01 -20.53
C ALA A 182 2.83 6.88 -19.58
N ALA A 183 2.07 5.77 -19.67
CA ALA A 183 0.94 5.51 -18.78
C ALA A 183 1.37 5.42 -17.31
N THR A 184 2.52 4.81 -17.02
CA THR A 184 3.10 4.78 -15.65
C THR A 184 3.35 6.20 -15.16
N GLY A 185 4.06 7.03 -15.92
CA GLY A 185 4.36 8.41 -15.53
C GLY A 185 3.09 9.26 -15.33
N LEU A 186 2.13 9.16 -16.25
CA LEU A 186 0.85 9.87 -16.16
C LEU A 186 -0.02 9.37 -15.00
N GLY A 187 -0.03 8.08 -14.73
CA GLY A 187 -0.75 7.48 -13.60
C GLY A 187 -0.23 8.01 -12.27
N PHE A 188 1.09 7.97 -12.05
CA PHE A 188 1.69 8.54 -10.85
C PHE A 188 1.50 10.06 -10.73
N ALA A 189 1.62 10.81 -11.82
CA ALA A 189 1.36 12.24 -11.83
C ALA A 189 -0.11 12.57 -11.49
N GLY A 190 -1.06 11.81 -12.03
CA GLY A 190 -2.49 11.96 -11.72
C GLY A 190 -2.81 11.66 -10.25
N LEU A 191 -2.27 10.56 -9.70
CA LEU A 191 -2.41 10.24 -8.28
C LEU A 191 -1.74 11.31 -7.40
N ALA A 192 -0.54 11.78 -7.75
CA ALA A 192 0.17 12.84 -7.03
C ALA A 192 -0.63 14.14 -7.01
N ALA A 193 -1.24 14.53 -8.13
CA ALA A 193 -2.09 15.72 -8.22
C ALA A 193 -3.33 15.66 -7.31
N MET A 194 -3.74 14.48 -6.86
CA MET A 194 -4.84 14.27 -5.92
C MET A 194 -4.37 13.99 -4.48
N SER A 195 -3.06 13.80 -4.25
CA SER A 195 -2.49 13.35 -2.99
C SER A 195 -2.19 14.49 -2.03
N ASP A 196 -2.24 14.19 -0.73
CA ASP A 196 -1.56 14.97 0.31
C ASP A 196 -0.12 14.45 0.53
N TRP A 197 0.57 14.98 1.55
CA TRP A 197 1.94 14.58 1.87
C TRP A 197 2.09 13.09 2.19
N ILE A 198 1.08 12.45 2.82
CA ILE A 198 1.17 11.04 3.24
C ILE A 198 1.08 10.13 2.03
N LEU A 199 0.00 10.23 1.25
CA LEU A 199 -0.16 9.39 0.04
C LEU A 199 0.91 9.72 -1.00
N GLY A 200 1.19 11.01 -1.21
CA GLY A 200 2.21 11.45 -2.15
C GLY A 200 3.61 10.95 -1.79
N GLY A 201 3.94 10.92 -0.49
CA GLY A 201 5.19 10.34 0.00
C GLY A 201 5.30 8.84 -0.31
N CYS A 202 4.22 8.08 -0.18
CA CYS A 202 4.18 6.67 -0.57
C CYS A 202 4.45 6.50 -2.09
N LEU A 203 3.77 7.29 -2.93
CA LEU A 203 3.97 7.22 -4.39
C LEU A 203 5.41 7.53 -4.83
N VAL A 204 6.05 8.50 -4.17
CA VAL A 204 7.48 8.79 -4.41
C VAL A 204 8.36 7.62 -3.97
N TYR A 205 8.06 7.03 -2.82
CA TYR A 205 8.76 5.86 -2.30
C TYR A 205 8.63 4.65 -3.24
N ASP A 206 7.44 4.41 -3.78
CA ASP A 206 7.16 3.34 -4.74
C ASP A 206 8.03 3.45 -5.98
N LEU A 207 8.05 4.65 -6.59
CA LEU A 207 8.89 4.91 -7.78
C LEU A 207 10.39 4.81 -7.47
N ALA A 208 10.83 5.22 -6.29
CA ALA A 208 12.21 5.06 -5.85
C ALA A 208 12.57 3.57 -5.69
N GLY A 209 11.67 2.77 -5.07
CA GLY A 209 11.82 1.33 -4.92
C GLY A 209 11.87 0.59 -6.27
N LEU A 210 11.00 0.97 -7.21
CA LEU A 210 11.01 0.46 -8.59
C LEU A 210 12.30 0.84 -9.32
N SER A 211 12.71 2.10 -9.24
CA SER A 211 13.96 2.57 -9.85
C SER A 211 15.19 1.81 -9.32
N ALA A 212 15.27 1.65 -7.99
CA ALA A 212 16.36 0.91 -7.34
C ALA A 212 16.36 -0.58 -7.76
N GLY A 213 15.17 -1.21 -7.84
CA GLY A 213 15.04 -2.58 -8.33
C GLY A 213 15.53 -2.72 -9.77
N GLN A 214 15.08 -1.85 -10.67
CA GLN A 214 15.50 -1.88 -12.07
C GLN A 214 16.99 -1.54 -12.23
N ALA A 215 17.55 -0.70 -11.38
CA ALA A 215 18.99 -0.47 -11.35
C ALA A 215 19.80 -1.70 -10.94
N ALA A 216 19.24 -2.55 -10.08
CA ALA A 216 19.88 -3.77 -9.60
C ALA A 216 19.71 -4.96 -10.56
N TYR A 217 18.50 -5.13 -11.13
CA TYR A 217 18.13 -6.34 -11.87
C TYR A 217 18.17 -6.19 -13.38
N SER A 218 17.91 -5.00 -13.92
CA SER A 218 17.87 -4.76 -15.36
C SER A 218 19.23 -4.34 -15.91
N GLY A 219 19.60 -4.90 -17.06
CA GLY A 219 20.72 -4.41 -17.84
C GLY A 219 20.46 -3.05 -18.48
N ASP A 220 19.21 -2.68 -18.67
CA ASP A 220 18.79 -1.40 -19.23
C ASP A 220 18.63 -0.32 -18.15
N LYS A 221 19.64 0.54 -18.02
CA LYS A 221 19.62 1.67 -17.08
C LYS A 221 18.64 2.79 -17.49
N SER A 222 18.14 2.78 -18.73
CA SER A 222 17.24 3.83 -19.21
C SER A 222 15.88 3.79 -18.50
N TRP A 223 15.34 2.59 -18.24
CA TRP A 223 14.08 2.42 -17.51
C TRP A 223 14.21 2.81 -16.03
N SER A 224 15.29 2.37 -15.38
CA SER A 224 15.59 2.80 -14.01
C SER A 224 15.70 4.33 -13.90
N GLY A 225 16.42 4.98 -14.82
CA GLY A 225 16.56 6.43 -14.87
C GLY A 225 15.23 7.15 -15.10
N LEU A 226 14.37 6.61 -15.96
CA LEU A 226 13.03 7.16 -16.21
C LEU A 226 12.14 7.08 -14.96
N LEU A 227 12.15 5.95 -14.24
CA LEU A 227 11.43 5.78 -12.97
C LEU A 227 11.94 6.76 -11.89
N ALA A 228 13.27 6.99 -11.82
CA ALA A 228 13.83 8.03 -10.95
C ALA A 228 13.32 9.43 -11.33
N GLY A 229 13.28 9.74 -12.64
CA GLY A 229 12.70 10.98 -13.16
C GLY A 229 11.22 11.14 -12.77
N TYR A 230 10.44 10.06 -12.84
CA TYR A 230 9.06 10.06 -12.40
C TYR A 230 8.92 10.27 -10.87
N ALA A 231 9.83 9.70 -10.06
CA ALA A 231 9.86 9.95 -8.62
C ALA A 231 10.08 11.44 -8.31
N ILE A 232 11.03 12.08 -8.99
CA ILE A 232 11.30 13.52 -8.84
C ILE A 232 10.10 14.35 -9.29
N GLY A 233 9.51 14.04 -10.45
CA GLY A 233 8.31 14.70 -10.96
C GLY A 233 7.11 14.56 -10.03
N THR A 234 6.88 13.35 -9.50
CA THR A 234 5.83 13.07 -8.51
C THR A 234 6.04 13.87 -7.23
N ALA A 235 7.28 13.92 -6.72
CA ALA A 235 7.63 14.73 -5.54
C ALA A 235 7.37 16.22 -5.77
N ALA A 236 7.72 16.74 -6.95
CA ALA A 236 7.46 18.13 -7.32
C ALA A 236 5.95 18.43 -7.38
N ILE A 237 5.13 17.55 -7.98
CA ILE A 237 3.67 17.73 -8.05
C ILE A 237 3.06 17.72 -6.65
N VAL A 238 3.44 16.76 -5.80
CA VAL A 238 2.99 16.67 -4.40
C VAL A 238 3.38 17.93 -3.62
N GLY A 239 4.64 18.38 -3.78
CA GLY A 239 5.15 19.59 -3.15
C GLY A 239 4.34 20.82 -3.54
N LEU A 240 4.22 21.08 -4.85
CA LEU A 240 3.46 22.23 -5.37
C LEU A 240 2.00 22.22 -4.90
N ARG A 241 1.32 21.08 -5.05
CA ARG A 241 -0.08 20.95 -4.61
C ARG A 241 -0.30 21.28 -3.13
N ASN A 242 0.58 20.80 -2.26
CA ASN A 242 0.39 20.94 -0.81
C ASN A 242 0.96 22.24 -0.25
N TYR A 243 1.84 22.92 -1.00
CA TYR A 243 2.35 24.27 -0.64
C TYR A 243 1.38 25.39 -1.04
N MET A 244 0.57 25.17 -2.10
CA MET A 244 -0.37 26.15 -2.64
C MET A 244 -1.76 26.08 -1.99
N LYS A 245 -1.96 25.24 -0.98
CA LYS A 245 -3.19 25.16 -0.15
C LYS A 245 -3.02 25.95 1.14
#